data_da5bfddc94caa2649f5d5339ada5b038
#
_entry.id   da5bfddc94caa2649f5d5339ada5b038
#
_cell.length_a   1.000
_cell.length_b   1.000
_cell.length_c   1.000
_cell.angle_alpha   90.00
_cell.angle_beta   90.00
_cell.angle_gamma   90.00
#
_symmetry.space_group_name_H-M   'P 1'
#
loop_
_entity.id
_entity.type
_entity.pdbx_description
1 polymer ?
#
loop_
_entity_poly.entity_id
_entity_poly.type
_entity_poly.pdbx_seq_one_letter_code
_entity_poly.pdbx_strand_id
1 'polypeptide(L)'
;MTTEKLIVLNKDEDTVSIVNLEAKAVEKTIATDHNPHEIVVTPDGKKSYIACSLGNVVDVMDNDTFQITNRIKHPDFSFPHGVGLTKDGDKLYLASTYSEKVFIINTKTDEIEKVIPTSQKYSHMISFSPDGKIVYIPNIGSNNITVMDVETEEIVNHFPVGPGPEGVAVHPNGEHIYVANQDDDTLFVIDTKTLEVLHKRRVGGTPVRLVFSPNGKYALIANRQSGDVSVIETEQNINGQVRPWEIKRLPVGVWAGGIVFNEAGTYAYVANNKTNDVSLINMNTLKEEQRIDVGIHPDGIAYLKQ
;
A
#
# COMPACT_ATOMS: atom_id res chain seq x y z
N MET A 1 -12.38 16.65 20.10
CA MET A 1 -11.05 16.83 19.47
C MET A 1 -10.84 15.63 18.57
N THR A 2 -10.51 15.83 17.31
CA THR A 2 -10.17 14.74 16.39
C THR A 2 -8.87 14.12 16.83
N THR A 3 -8.83 12.79 17.00
CA THR A 3 -7.61 12.05 17.33
C THR A 3 -7.02 11.43 16.08
N GLU A 4 -5.72 11.56 15.89
CA GLU A 4 -4.99 10.95 14.79
C GLU A 4 -4.27 9.70 15.28
N LYS A 5 -4.42 8.60 14.53
CA LYS A 5 -3.87 7.30 14.89
C LYS A 5 -3.20 6.61 13.70
N LEU A 6 -2.32 5.68 13.99
CA LEU A 6 -1.88 4.68 13.03
C LEU A 6 -2.41 3.30 13.45
N ILE A 7 -2.79 2.53 12.45
CA ILE A 7 -3.07 1.11 12.58
C ILE A 7 -1.89 0.40 11.94
N VAL A 8 -1.10 -0.31 12.74
CA VAL A 8 0.16 -0.94 12.30
C VAL A 8 0.05 -2.45 12.47
N LEU A 9 0.25 -3.19 11.40
CA LEU A 9 0.14 -4.64 11.38
C LEU A 9 1.47 -5.28 11.77
N ASN A 10 1.50 -6.02 12.88
CA ASN A 10 2.68 -6.74 13.39
C ASN A 10 2.60 -8.19 12.90
N LYS A 11 3.15 -8.45 11.71
CA LYS A 11 2.82 -9.66 10.96
C LYS A 11 3.33 -10.97 11.55
N ASP A 12 4.42 -10.95 12.30
CA ASP A 12 4.98 -12.16 12.92
C ASP A 12 4.61 -12.28 14.41
N GLU A 13 3.70 -11.43 14.88
CA GLU A 13 3.10 -11.45 16.22
C GLU A 13 1.59 -11.72 16.17
N ASP A 14 1.00 -11.74 14.96
CA ASP A 14 -0.44 -11.90 14.73
C ASP A 14 -1.26 -10.84 15.48
N THR A 15 -0.79 -9.59 15.47
CA THR A 15 -1.42 -8.47 16.16
C THR A 15 -1.47 -7.19 15.31
N VAL A 16 -2.28 -6.26 15.78
CA VAL A 16 -2.33 -4.87 15.31
C VAL A 16 -1.99 -3.95 16.47
N SER A 17 -1.07 -3.02 16.26
CA SER A 17 -0.82 -1.90 17.17
C SER A 17 -1.64 -0.68 16.75
N ILE A 18 -2.44 -0.13 17.67
CA ILE A 18 -3.08 1.17 17.52
C ILE A 18 -2.17 2.20 18.17
N VAL A 19 -1.59 3.06 17.34
CA VAL A 19 -0.66 4.11 17.79
C VAL A 19 -1.40 5.43 17.90
N ASN A 20 -1.34 6.05 19.06
CA ASN A 20 -1.80 7.42 19.27
C ASN A 20 -0.70 8.40 18.84
N LEU A 21 -0.97 9.23 17.82
CA LEU A 21 0.04 10.11 17.24
C LEU A 21 0.36 11.34 18.11
N GLU A 22 -0.56 11.77 18.99
CA GLU A 22 -0.30 12.83 19.97
C GLU A 22 0.63 12.32 21.08
N ALA A 23 0.31 11.14 21.63
CA ALA A 23 1.12 10.50 22.66
C ALA A 23 2.42 9.88 22.11
N LYS A 24 2.46 9.62 20.79
CA LYS A 24 3.54 8.92 20.08
C LYS A 24 3.87 7.56 20.72
N ALA A 25 2.83 6.81 21.00
CA ALA A 25 2.93 5.51 21.65
C ALA A 25 1.77 4.59 21.25
N VAL A 26 1.99 3.27 21.38
CA VAL A 26 0.93 2.27 21.25
C VAL A 26 -0.04 2.42 22.41
N GLU A 27 -1.33 2.65 22.10
CA GLU A 27 -2.39 2.74 23.11
C GLU A 27 -3.15 1.42 23.26
N LYS A 28 -3.16 0.57 22.23
CA LYS A 28 -3.85 -0.72 22.23
C LYS A 28 -3.18 -1.70 21.28
N THR A 29 -3.14 -2.98 21.66
CA THR A 29 -2.74 -4.10 20.81
C THR A 29 -3.92 -5.07 20.67
N ILE A 30 -4.18 -5.54 19.45
CA ILE A 30 -5.35 -6.36 19.12
C ILE A 30 -4.85 -7.62 18.41
N ALA A 31 -5.33 -8.79 18.82
CA ALA A 31 -5.05 -10.04 18.13
C ALA A 31 -5.81 -10.13 16.80
N THR A 32 -5.14 -10.61 15.77
CA THR A 32 -5.69 -10.89 14.43
C THR A 32 -5.61 -12.38 14.12
N ASP A 33 -5.99 -12.75 12.90
CA ASP A 33 -5.59 -14.04 12.33
C ASP A 33 -4.11 -14.01 11.89
N HIS A 34 -3.59 -15.14 11.42
CA HIS A 34 -2.16 -15.35 11.21
C HIS A 34 -1.56 -14.51 10.08
N ASN A 35 -0.49 -13.77 10.40
CA ASN A 35 0.31 -12.92 9.51
C ASN A 35 -0.51 -11.78 8.86
N PRO A 36 -1.00 -10.78 9.63
CA PRO A 36 -1.64 -9.58 9.09
C PRO A 36 -0.61 -8.79 8.27
N HIS A 37 -0.89 -8.58 6.97
CA HIS A 37 0.10 -8.10 6.01
C HIS A 37 -0.27 -6.78 5.35
N GLU A 38 -1.51 -6.63 4.90
CA GLU A 38 -2.01 -5.40 4.28
C GLU A 38 -3.33 -4.97 4.89
N ILE A 39 -3.56 -3.66 4.89
CA ILE A 39 -4.74 -3.04 5.50
C ILE A 39 -5.28 -1.91 4.62
N VAL A 40 -6.60 -1.80 4.58
CA VAL A 40 -7.29 -0.62 4.06
C VAL A 40 -8.39 -0.19 5.03
N VAL A 41 -8.55 1.13 5.17
CA VAL A 41 -9.60 1.76 6.00
C VAL A 41 -10.71 2.26 5.10
N THR A 42 -11.99 2.02 5.46
CA THR A 42 -13.13 2.55 4.72
C THR A 42 -13.12 4.09 4.70
N PRO A 43 -13.67 4.74 3.66
CA PRO A 43 -13.65 6.19 3.54
C PRO A 43 -14.30 6.94 4.70
N ASP A 44 -15.26 6.31 5.39
CA ASP A 44 -15.90 6.86 6.60
C ASP A 44 -15.10 6.62 7.90
N GLY A 45 -13.96 5.94 7.80
CA GLY A 45 -13.08 5.63 8.92
C GLY A 45 -13.57 4.54 9.87
N LYS A 46 -14.74 3.93 9.63
CA LYS A 46 -15.39 3.04 10.62
C LYS A 46 -14.92 1.60 10.59
N LYS A 47 -14.49 1.11 9.44
CA LYS A 47 -14.03 -0.26 9.26
C LYS A 47 -12.61 -0.30 8.71
N SER A 48 -11.89 -1.36 9.06
CA SER A 48 -10.65 -1.75 8.39
C SER A 48 -10.73 -3.19 7.92
N TYR A 49 -10.17 -3.47 6.74
CA TYR A 49 -10.01 -4.81 6.21
C TYR A 49 -8.53 -5.17 6.25
N ILE A 50 -8.21 -6.27 6.91
CA ILE A 50 -6.83 -6.72 7.16
C ILE A 50 -6.63 -8.06 6.48
N ALA A 51 -5.77 -8.11 5.47
CA ALA A 51 -5.39 -9.36 4.82
C ALA A 51 -4.40 -10.12 5.70
N CYS A 52 -4.82 -11.25 6.26
CA CYS A 52 -3.99 -12.15 7.06
C CYS A 52 -3.45 -13.26 6.15
N SER A 53 -2.24 -13.02 5.60
CA SER A 53 -1.73 -13.76 4.43
C SER A 53 -1.51 -15.25 4.70
N LEU A 54 -0.97 -15.64 5.84
CA LEU A 54 -0.73 -17.04 6.20
C LEU A 54 -1.97 -17.72 6.83
N GLY A 55 -2.89 -16.92 7.38
CA GLY A 55 -4.20 -17.39 7.83
C GLY A 55 -5.18 -17.67 6.70
N ASN A 56 -4.91 -17.16 5.50
CA ASN A 56 -5.80 -17.21 4.35
C ASN A 56 -7.21 -16.67 4.67
N VAL A 57 -7.26 -15.52 5.36
CA VAL A 57 -8.48 -14.83 5.73
C VAL A 57 -8.33 -13.32 5.55
N VAL A 58 -9.46 -12.61 5.55
CA VAL A 58 -9.50 -11.16 5.73
C VAL A 58 -10.24 -10.88 7.03
N ASP A 59 -9.54 -10.31 8.01
CA ASP A 59 -10.17 -9.83 9.24
C ASP A 59 -10.86 -8.49 8.99
N VAL A 60 -12.06 -8.33 9.54
CA VAL A 60 -12.82 -7.09 9.51
C VAL A 60 -12.78 -6.49 10.91
N MET A 61 -12.18 -5.31 11.03
CA MET A 61 -12.06 -4.60 12.30
C MET A 61 -12.99 -3.39 12.33
N ASP A 62 -13.75 -3.27 13.41
CA ASP A 62 -14.48 -2.05 13.76
C ASP A 62 -13.50 -1.05 14.38
N ASN A 63 -13.38 0.14 13.79
CA ASN A 63 -12.38 1.14 14.19
C ASN A 63 -12.82 2.00 15.38
N ASP A 64 -14.11 2.01 15.75
CA ASP A 64 -14.57 2.71 16.96
C ASP A 64 -14.21 1.92 18.23
N THR A 65 -14.34 0.59 18.16
CA THR A 65 -14.07 -0.31 19.29
C THR A 65 -12.70 -0.99 19.22
N PHE A 66 -12.09 -0.99 18.04
CA PHE A 66 -10.89 -1.77 17.72
C PHE A 66 -11.07 -3.25 18.09
N GLN A 67 -12.10 -3.86 17.53
CA GLN A 67 -12.39 -5.29 17.68
C GLN A 67 -12.55 -5.93 16.31
N ILE A 68 -12.05 -7.16 16.15
CA ILE A 68 -12.33 -7.98 14.97
C ILE A 68 -13.79 -8.45 15.07
N THR A 69 -14.62 -7.99 14.15
CA THR A 69 -16.06 -8.25 14.14
C THR A 69 -16.46 -9.35 13.18
N ASN A 70 -15.63 -9.61 12.15
CA ASN A 70 -15.88 -10.66 11.17
C ASN A 70 -14.56 -11.18 10.58
N ARG A 71 -14.61 -12.37 9.96
CA ARG A 71 -13.52 -13.00 9.20
C ARG A 71 -14.04 -13.55 7.89
N ILE A 72 -13.61 -12.96 6.80
CA ILE A 72 -13.98 -13.38 5.46
C ILE A 72 -13.05 -14.52 5.04
N LYS A 73 -13.62 -15.62 4.56
CA LYS A 73 -12.90 -16.84 4.14
C LYS A 73 -13.35 -17.29 2.77
N HIS A 74 -12.44 -17.85 2.00
CA HIS A 74 -12.76 -18.51 0.73
C HIS A 74 -11.79 -19.68 0.50
N PRO A 75 -12.23 -20.81 -0.08
CA PRO A 75 -11.34 -21.96 -0.31
C PRO A 75 -10.18 -21.65 -1.26
N ASP A 76 -10.34 -20.66 -2.12
CA ASP A 76 -9.28 -20.22 -3.05
C ASP A 76 -8.40 -19.09 -2.49
N PHE A 77 -8.57 -18.65 -1.26
CA PHE A 77 -7.59 -17.76 -0.65
C PHE A 77 -6.27 -18.50 -0.47
N SER A 78 -5.24 -17.96 -1.07
CA SER A 78 -3.87 -18.45 -0.96
C SER A 78 -2.91 -17.26 -0.94
N PHE A 79 -2.48 -16.88 0.24
CA PHE A 79 -1.74 -15.67 0.51
C PHE A 79 -2.52 -14.41 0.07
N PRO A 80 -3.72 -14.12 0.65
CA PRO A 80 -4.41 -12.85 0.44
C PRO A 80 -3.49 -11.71 0.89
N HIS A 81 -3.31 -10.70 0.04
CA HIS A 81 -2.34 -9.64 0.26
C HIS A 81 -2.90 -8.26 -0.05
N GLY A 82 -2.73 -7.78 -1.27
CA GLY A 82 -3.12 -6.43 -1.64
C GLY A 82 -4.62 -6.19 -1.48
N VAL A 83 -4.97 -5.15 -0.75
CA VAL A 83 -6.36 -4.71 -0.51
C VAL A 83 -6.55 -3.27 -0.98
N GLY A 84 -7.71 -2.98 -1.55
CA GLY A 84 -8.09 -1.64 -1.96
C GLY A 84 -9.60 -1.49 -2.03
N LEU A 85 -10.09 -0.28 -1.74
CA LEU A 85 -11.52 0.03 -1.76
C LEU A 85 -11.88 0.89 -2.97
N THR A 86 -13.09 0.69 -3.49
CA THR A 86 -13.70 1.66 -4.40
C THR A 86 -13.87 3.01 -3.69
N LYS A 87 -13.95 4.08 -4.47
CA LYS A 87 -14.00 5.45 -3.94
C LYS A 87 -15.18 5.72 -3.00
N ASP A 88 -16.31 5.04 -3.24
CA ASP A 88 -17.50 5.07 -2.37
C ASP A 88 -17.38 4.15 -1.16
N GLY A 89 -16.38 3.27 -1.15
CA GLY A 89 -16.15 2.28 -0.10
C GLY A 89 -17.07 1.07 -0.15
N ASP A 90 -17.91 0.94 -1.18
CA ASP A 90 -18.92 -0.14 -1.26
C ASP A 90 -18.33 -1.50 -1.64
N LYS A 91 -17.15 -1.52 -2.31
CA LYS A 91 -16.47 -2.76 -2.69
C LYS A 91 -15.01 -2.76 -2.27
N LEU A 92 -14.59 -3.89 -1.72
CA LEU A 92 -13.19 -4.22 -1.44
C LEU A 92 -12.66 -5.12 -2.56
N TYR A 93 -11.54 -4.76 -3.14
CA TYR A 93 -10.76 -5.60 -4.04
C TYR A 93 -9.61 -6.22 -3.26
N LEU A 94 -9.45 -7.53 -3.38
CA LEU A 94 -8.41 -8.30 -2.71
C LEU A 94 -7.62 -9.11 -3.74
N ALA A 95 -6.31 -8.95 -3.79
CA ALA A 95 -5.42 -9.82 -4.53
C ALA A 95 -5.00 -11.01 -3.65
N SER A 96 -5.23 -12.23 -4.11
CA SER A 96 -4.77 -13.46 -3.47
C SER A 96 -3.60 -14.03 -4.27
N THR A 97 -2.40 -13.80 -3.76
CA THR A 97 -1.16 -13.84 -4.53
C THR A 97 -0.87 -15.20 -5.17
N TYR A 98 -0.97 -16.28 -4.40
CA TYR A 98 -0.63 -17.61 -4.92
C TYR A 98 -1.79 -18.33 -5.62
N SER A 99 -3.02 -17.83 -5.48
CA SER A 99 -4.14 -18.31 -6.28
C SER A 99 -4.31 -17.57 -7.61
N GLU A 100 -3.54 -16.50 -7.82
CA GLU A 100 -3.58 -15.69 -9.07
C GLU A 100 -4.99 -15.16 -9.36
N LYS A 101 -5.69 -14.71 -8.30
CA LYS A 101 -7.08 -14.26 -8.35
C LYS A 101 -7.26 -12.93 -7.64
N VAL A 102 -8.23 -12.17 -8.14
CA VAL A 102 -8.80 -11.01 -7.46
C VAL A 102 -10.20 -11.34 -6.99
N PHE A 103 -10.49 -10.96 -5.77
CA PHE A 103 -11.80 -11.12 -5.15
C PHE A 103 -12.44 -9.76 -4.98
N ILE A 104 -13.72 -9.64 -5.33
CA ILE A 104 -14.52 -8.46 -5.08
C ILE A 104 -15.49 -8.79 -3.95
N ILE A 105 -15.46 -8.00 -2.90
CA ILE A 105 -16.18 -8.21 -1.65
C ILE A 105 -17.07 -7.00 -1.39
N ASN A 106 -18.32 -7.22 -1.10
CA ASN A 106 -19.26 -6.18 -0.69
C ASN A 106 -18.97 -5.76 0.75
N THR A 107 -18.68 -4.48 0.98
CA THR A 107 -18.29 -4.00 2.31
C THR A 107 -19.45 -3.82 3.28
N LYS A 108 -20.71 -3.83 2.80
CA LYS A 108 -21.91 -3.75 3.65
C LYS A 108 -22.28 -5.10 4.25
N THR A 109 -22.04 -6.19 3.48
CA THR A 109 -22.37 -7.56 3.88
C THR A 109 -21.14 -8.38 4.28
N ASP A 110 -19.94 -7.93 3.89
CA ASP A 110 -18.67 -8.66 3.96
C ASP A 110 -18.70 -9.99 3.18
N GLU A 111 -19.55 -10.09 2.14
CA GLU A 111 -19.67 -11.27 1.28
C GLU A 111 -18.87 -11.09 -0.01
N ILE A 112 -18.29 -12.19 -0.51
CA ILE A 112 -17.59 -12.23 -1.79
C ILE A 112 -18.63 -12.26 -2.91
N GLU A 113 -18.61 -11.24 -3.77
CA GLU A 113 -19.52 -11.12 -4.92
C GLU A 113 -18.93 -11.72 -6.20
N LYS A 114 -17.60 -11.63 -6.36
CA LYS A 114 -16.95 -12.07 -7.59
C LYS A 114 -15.55 -12.59 -7.35
N VAL A 115 -15.12 -13.57 -8.14
CA VAL A 115 -13.77 -14.12 -8.17
C VAL A 115 -13.27 -14.06 -9.60
N ILE A 116 -12.16 -13.38 -9.82
CA ILE A 116 -11.62 -13.09 -11.16
C ILE A 116 -10.19 -13.64 -11.26
N PRO A 117 -9.94 -14.67 -12.10
CA PRO A 117 -8.58 -15.13 -12.35
C PRO A 117 -7.82 -14.08 -13.15
N THR A 118 -6.64 -13.69 -12.69
CA THR A 118 -5.75 -12.78 -13.42
C THR A 118 -4.99 -13.49 -14.53
N SER A 119 -4.81 -14.80 -14.40
CA SER A 119 -3.95 -15.61 -15.29
C SER A 119 -2.52 -15.09 -15.34
N GLN A 120 -2.10 -14.39 -14.29
CA GLN A 120 -0.76 -13.82 -14.11
C GLN A 120 -0.17 -14.31 -12.79
N LYS A 121 1.15 -14.55 -12.78
CA LYS A 121 1.84 -15.08 -11.61
C LYS A 121 2.04 -14.03 -10.53
N TYR A 122 1.58 -14.35 -9.31
CA TYR A 122 1.77 -13.56 -8.10
C TYR A 122 1.17 -12.16 -8.20
N SER A 123 -0.14 -12.08 -8.50
CA SER A 123 -0.90 -10.82 -8.41
C SER A 123 -0.91 -10.34 -6.98
N HIS A 124 -0.40 -9.14 -6.69
CA HIS A 124 0.06 -8.82 -5.35
C HIS A 124 -0.63 -7.62 -4.69
N MET A 125 -0.46 -6.43 -5.22
CA MET A 125 -1.06 -5.19 -4.70
C MET A 125 -2.31 -4.77 -5.48
N ILE A 126 -3.08 -3.86 -4.90
CA ILE A 126 -4.25 -3.23 -5.54
C ILE A 126 -4.06 -1.71 -5.50
N SER A 127 -4.13 -1.06 -6.66
CA SER A 127 -4.09 0.41 -6.74
C SER A 127 -5.17 0.93 -7.68
N PHE A 128 -6.02 1.81 -7.17
CA PHE A 128 -7.06 2.46 -7.98
C PHE A 128 -6.54 3.72 -8.66
N SER A 129 -7.08 4.02 -9.85
CA SER A 129 -6.97 5.35 -10.43
C SER A 129 -7.70 6.39 -9.55
N PRO A 130 -7.27 7.67 -9.55
CA PRO A 130 -7.89 8.70 -8.70
C PRO A 130 -9.38 8.95 -8.99
N ASP A 131 -9.83 8.67 -10.23
CA ASP A 131 -11.25 8.74 -10.61
C ASP A 131 -12.05 7.49 -10.20
N GLY A 132 -11.36 6.44 -9.70
CA GLY A 132 -11.95 5.19 -9.23
C GLY A 132 -12.40 4.24 -10.34
N LYS A 133 -12.03 4.48 -11.60
CA LYS A 133 -12.52 3.67 -12.73
C LYS A 133 -11.65 2.49 -13.10
N ILE A 134 -10.37 2.55 -12.79
CA ILE A 134 -9.38 1.54 -13.16
C ILE A 134 -8.67 1.03 -11.92
N VAL A 135 -8.40 -0.27 -11.89
CA VAL A 135 -7.51 -0.93 -10.92
C VAL A 135 -6.26 -1.41 -11.62
N TYR A 136 -5.11 -1.13 -11.03
CA TYR A 136 -3.81 -1.62 -11.46
C TYR A 136 -3.28 -2.64 -10.45
N ILE A 137 -2.86 -3.82 -10.93
CA ILE A 137 -2.44 -4.94 -10.10
C ILE A 137 -1.08 -5.43 -10.59
N PRO A 138 0.00 -5.25 -9.82
CA PRO A 138 1.30 -5.78 -10.18
C PRO A 138 1.32 -7.29 -10.03
N ASN A 139 1.90 -7.96 -11.03
CA ASN A 139 2.09 -9.39 -11.06
C ASN A 139 3.59 -9.69 -10.98
N ILE A 140 4.06 -9.96 -9.77
CA ILE A 140 5.50 -10.07 -9.45
C ILE A 140 6.20 -11.11 -10.35
N GLY A 141 5.61 -12.28 -10.50
CA GLY A 141 6.20 -13.38 -11.26
C GLY A 141 6.02 -13.27 -12.78
N SER A 142 5.12 -12.40 -13.24
CA SER A 142 4.87 -12.16 -14.68
C SER A 142 5.53 -10.89 -15.20
N ASN A 143 6.11 -10.05 -14.35
CA ASN A 143 6.76 -8.78 -14.71
C ASN A 143 5.85 -7.85 -15.51
N ASN A 144 4.58 -7.79 -15.13
CA ASN A 144 3.57 -6.96 -15.78
C ASN A 144 2.55 -6.41 -14.79
N ILE A 145 1.71 -5.52 -15.28
CA ILE A 145 0.56 -4.97 -14.53
C ILE A 145 -0.72 -5.43 -15.21
N THR A 146 -1.65 -6.00 -14.43
CA THR A 146 -3.03 -6.21 -14.85
C THR A 146 -3.81 -4.92 -14.70
N VAL A 147 -4.62 -4.58 -15.71
CA VAL A 147 -5.54 -3.44 -15.73
C VAL A 147 -6.96 -3.97 -15.70
N MET A 148 -7.75 -3.55 -14.72
CA MET A 148 -9.16 -3.90 -14.60
C MET A 148 -10.02 -2.64 -14.69
N ASP A 149 -11.12 -2.74 -15.41
CA ASP A 149 -12.19 -1.76 -15.38
C ASP A 149 -13.11 -2.01 -14.18
N VAL A 150 -13.38 -0.98 -13.38
CA VAL A 150 -14.16 -1.09 -12.13
C VAL A 150 -15.66 -1.23 -12.40
N GLU A 151 -16.17 -0.59 -13.46
CA GLU A 151 -17.61 -0.62 -13.80
C GLU A 151 -18.03 -1.99 -14.33
N THR A 152 -17.24 -2.55 -15.24
CA THR A 152 -17.52 -3.88 -15.82
C THR A 152 -16.97 -5.02 -14.97
N GLU A 153 -16.03 -4.73 -14.07
CA GLU A 153 -15.27 -5.71 -13.27
C GLU A 153 -14.58 -6.76 -14.16
N GLU A 154 -14.01 -6.30 -15.26
CA GLU A 154 -13.31 -7.14 -16.22
C GLU A 154 -11.85 -6.72 -16.36
N ILE A 155 -10.98 -7.68 -16.64
CA ILE A 155 -9.61 -7.41 -17.02
C ILE A 155 -9.60 -6.91 -18.46
N VAL A 156 -9.08 -5.69 -18.67
CA VAL A 156 -9.05 -5.06 -20.00
C VAL A 156 -7.68 -5.10 -20.65
N ASN A 157 -6.61 -5.26 -19.86
CA ASN A 157 -5.24 -5.30 -20.41
C ASN A 157 -4.24 -5.91 -19.41
N HIS A 158 -3.09 -6.30 -19.97
CA HIS A 158 -1.84 -6.56 -19.25
C HIS A 158 -0.72 -5.85 -19.99
N PHE A 159 0.11 -5.08 -19.30
CA PHE A 159 1.25 -4.41 -19.94
C PHE A 159 2.56 -4.69 -19.18
N PRO A 160 3.69 -4.86 -19.92
CA PRO A 160 4.96 -5.21 -19.31
C PRO A 160 5.58 -4.04 -18.55
N VAL A 161 6.28 -4.35 -17.47
CA VAL A 161 7.07 -3.42 -16.66
C VAL A 161 8.45 -4.00 -16.35
N GLY A 162 9.15 -3.49 -15.35
CA GLY A 162 10.42 -4.06 -14.89
C GLY A 162 10.25 -5.38 -14.14
N PRO A 163 11.36 -6.05 -13.78
CA PRO A 163 11.32 -7.33 -13.09
C PRO A 163 10.86 -7.19 -11.65
N GLY A 164 9.98 -8.10 -11.22
CA GLY A 164 9.43 -8.12 -9.86
C GLY A 164 8.65 -6.87 -9.46
N PRO A 165 7.62 -6.43 -10.22
CA PRO A 165 6.82 -5.28 -9.82
C PRO A 165 6.06 -5.60 -8.53
N GLU A 166 6.26 -4.80 -7.49
CA GLU A 166 5.58 -4.97 -6.19
C GLU A 166 4.75 -3.73 -5.84
N GLY A 167 5.39 -2.59 -5.62
CA GLY A 167 4.68 -1.34 -5.34
C GLY A 167 4.12 -0.70 -6.61
N VAL A 168 2.84 -0.34 -6.60
CA VAL A 168 2.18 0.40 -7.67
C VAL A 168 1.31 1.50 -7.09
N ALA A 169 1.37 2.70 -7.67
CA ALA A 169 0.46 3.79 -7.32
C ALA A 169 0.21 4.69 -8.54
N VAL A 170 -0.98 5.27 -8.60
CA VAL A 170 -1.35 6.26 -9.63
C VAL A 170 -1.18 7.65 -9.05
N HIS A 171 -0.50 8.52 -9.78
CA HIS A 171 -0.35 9.93 -9.39
C HIS A 171 -1.74 10.59 -9.20
N PRO A 172 -1.94 11.44 -8.17
CA PRO A 172 -3.25 12.06 -7.89
C PRO A 172 -3.89 12.84 -9.04
N ASN A 173 -3.10 13.32 -10.03
CA ASN A 173 -3.66 13.94 -11.23
C ASN A 173 -4.18 12.93 -12.28
N GLY A 174 -3.95 11.63 -12.08
CA GLY A 174 -4.39 10.56 -12.96
C GLY A 174 -3.55 10.33 -14.22
N GLU A 175 -2.45 11.06 -14.42
CA GLU A 175 -1.69 11.01 -15.68
C GLU A 175 -0.59 9.93 -15.69
N HIS A 176 -0.08 9.55 -14.54
CA HIS A 176 1.06 8.64 -14.45
C HIS A 176 0.84 7.51 -13.45
N ILE A 177 1.30 6.30 -13.82
CA ILE A 177 1.43 5.16 -12.94
C ILE A 177 2.90 5.04 -12.55
N TYR A 178 3.18 4.91 -11.27
CA TYR A 178 4.51 4.61 -10.76
C TYR A 178 4.56 3.15 -10.33
N VAL A 179 5.61 2.43 -10.75
CA VAL A 179 5.81 1.01 -10.44
C VAL A 179 7.21 0.81 -9.87
N ALA A 180 7.28 0.28 -8.67
CA ALA A 180 8.52 -0.12 -8.02
C ALA A 180 8.82 -1.58 -8.37
N ASN A 181 9.96 -1.81 -9.03
CA ASN A 181 10.40 -3.12 -9.48
C ASN A 181 11.50 -3.61 -8.54
N GLN A 182 11.16 -4.57 -7.66
CA GLN A 182 12.04 -4.95 -6.55
C GLN A 182 13.28 -5.73 -6.97
N ASP A 183 13.25 -6.41 -8.14
CA ASP A 183 14.34 -7.30 -8.54
C ASP A 183 15.48 -6.59 -9.29
N ASP A 184 15.30 -5.32 -9.70
CA ASP A 184 16.34 -4.52 -10.36
C ASP A 184 16.52 -3.10 -9.77
N ASP A 185 15.93 -2.81 -8.62
CA ASP A 185 16.05 -1.54 -7.90
C ASP A 185 15.58 -0.34 -8.72
N THR A 186 14.51 -0.50 -9.50
CA THR A 186 14.03 0.56 -10.38
C THR A 186 12.61 1.04 -10.03
N LEU A 187 12.39 2.30 -10.37
CA LEU A 187 11.09 2.93 -10.50
C LEU A 187 10.79 3.17 -11.98
N PHE A 188 9.65 2.67 -12.46
CA PHE A 188 9.12 3.04 -13.75
C PHE A 188 8.00 4.06 -13.59
N VAL A 189 7.99 5.07 -14.47
CA VAL A 189 6.91 6.05 -14.61
C VAL A 189 6.26 5.85 -15.97
N ILE A 190 4.97 5.61 -15.97
CA ILE A 190 4.21 5.10 -17.11
C ILE A 190 3.04 6.04 -17.36
N ASP A 191 2.79 6.40 -18.62
CA ASP A 191 1.62 7.18 -19.03
C ASP A 191 0.34 6.34 -18.90
N THR A 192 -0.69 6.87 -18.24
CA THR A 192 -1.94 6.13 -18.00
C THR A 192 -2.77 5.88 -19.26
N LYS A 193 -2.60 6.69 -20.31
CA LYS A 193 -3.40 6.60 -21.54
C LYS A 193 -2.75 5.66 -22.56
N THR A 194 -1.41 5.77 -22.72
CA THR A 194 -0.67 4.99 -23.72
C THR A 194 -0.09 3.71 -23.14
N LEU A 195 0.06 3.63 -21.82
CA LEU A 195 0.75 2.57 -21.07
C LEU A 195 2.23 2.45 -21.46
N GLU A 196 2.81 3.50 -22.04
CA GLU A 196 4.22 3.56 -22.38
C GLU A 196 5.07 4.01 -21.20
N VAL A 197 6.26 3.43 -21.05
CA VAL A 197 7.23 3.81 -20.02
C VAL A 197 7.89 5.12 -20.41
N LEU A 198 7.57 6.19 -19.69
CA LEU A 198 8.14 7.53 -19.89
C LEU A 198 9.52 7.68 -19.24
N HIS A 199 9.67 7.13 -18.03
CA HIS A 199 10.91 7.23 -17.27
C HIS A 199 11.24 5.93 -16.54
N LYS A 200 12.55 5.62 -16.50
CA LYS A 200 13.14 4.58 -15.66
C LYS A 200 14.17 5.24 -14.75
N ARG A 201 14.09 4.97 -13.44
CA ARG A 201 14.99 5.53 -12.43
C ARG A 201 15.50 4.44 -11.51
N ARG A 202 16.76 4.52 -11.12
CA ARG A 202 17.24 3.73 -9.99
C ARG A 202 16.79 4.38 -8.69
N VAL A 203 16.40 3.55 -7.72
CA VAL A 203 16.03 3.92 -6.35
C VAL A 203 16.86 3.11 -5.36
N GLY A 204 16.45 2.98 -4.11
CA GLY A 204 17.15 2.12 -3.15
C GLY A 204 16.96 0.63 -3.43
N GLY A 205 17.64 -0.21 -2.65
CA GLY A 205 17.63 -1.68 -2.84
C GLY A 205 16.30 -2.32 -2.45
N THR A 206 15.75 -3.14 -3.34
CA THR A 206 14.48 -3.86 -3.20
C THR A 206 13.31 -2.91 -2.86
N PRO A 207 12.90 -2.04 -3.80
CA PRO A 207 11.75 -1.15 -3.58
C PRO A 207 10.44 -1.95 -3.57
N VAL A 208 9.64 -1.82 -2.50
CA VAL A 208 8.46 -2.68 -2.27
C VAL A 208 7.16 -1.92 -2.08
N ARG A 209 7.18 -0.72 -1.51
CA ARG A 209 5.98 0.10 -1.32
C ARG A 209 6.17 1.46 -1.93
N LEU A 210 5.09 1.99 -2.49
CA LEU A 210 5.07 3.28 -3.15
C LEU A 210 3.76 3.99 -2.84
N VAL A 211 3.86 5.23 -2.36
CA VAL A 211 2.71 6.09 -2.09
C VAL A 211 2.97 7.52 -2.55
N PHE A 212 1.94 8.22 -2.98
CA PHE A 212 2.01 9.66 -3.25
C PHE A 212 1.58 10.48 -2.04
N SER A 213 2.22 11.64 -1.86
CA SER A 213 1.67 12.67 -0.98
C SER A 213 0.28 13.12 -1.50
N PRO A 214 -0.65 13.54 -0.62
CA PRO A 214 -2.01 13.91 -1.03
C PRO A 214 -2.07 14.97 -2.13
N ASN A 215 -1.09 15.88 -2.16
CA ASN A 215 -0.99 16.92 -3.19
C ASN A 215 -0.22 16.48 -4.46
N GLY A 216 0.21 15.22 -4.53
CA GLY A 216 0.96 14.68 -5.66
C GLY A 216 2.41 15.15 -5.79
N LYS A 217 2.89 16.07 -4.94
CA LYS A 217 4.23 16.63 -5.07
C LYS A 217 5.35 15.61 -4.90
N TYR A 218 5.15 14.65 -4.00
CA TYR A 218 6.14 13.63 -3.71
C TYR A 218 5.58 12.23 -3.90
N ALA A 219 6.41 11.32 -4.42
CA ALA A 219 6.25 9.89 -4.26
C ALA A 219 7.32 9.39 -3.29
N LEU A 220 6.92 8.59 -2.30
CA LEU A 220 7.81 7.92 -1.37
C LEU A 220 7.87 6.43 -1.71
N ILE A 221 9.08 5.89 -1.74
CA ILE A 221 9.32 4.48 -2.04
C ILE A 221 10.11 3.86 -0.90
N ALA A 222 9.53 2.86 -0.24
CA ALA A 222 10.23 2.07 0.77
C ALA A 222 11.16 1.08 0.10
N ASN A 223 12.43 1.15 0.42
CA ASN A 223 13.47 0.29 -0.10
C ASN A 223 13.87 -0.71 0.99
N ARG A 224 13.34 -1.93 0.89
CA ARG A 224 13.43 -2.96 1.94
C ARG A 224 14.88 -3.31 2.26
N GLN A 225 15.70 -3.60 1.26
CA GLN A 225 17.07 -4.07 1.48
C GLN A 225 18.01 -2.96 1.92
N SER A 226 17.88 -1.75 1.38
CA SER A 226 18.75 -0.62 1.76
C SER A 226 18.34 0.06 3.07
N GLY A 227 17.12 -0.21 3.60
CA GLY A 227 16.63 0.39 4.84
C GLY A 227 16.48 1.91 4.75
N ASP A 228 15.94 2.37 3.63
CA ASP A 228 15.75 3.79 3.37
C ASP A 228 14.44 4.05 2.60
N VAL A 229 14.08 5.32 2.47
CA VAL A 229 12.98 5.79 1.65
C VAL A 229 13.50 6.74 0.59
N SER A 230 13.27 6.39 -0.68
CA SER A 230 13.50 7.31 -1.80
C SER A 230 12.40 8.36 -1.84
N VAL A 231 12.77 9.64 -1.85
CA VAL A 231 11.86 10.78 -2.01
C VAL A 231 11.96 11.27 -3.45
N ILE A 232 10.92 11.00 -4.22
CA ILE A 232 10.83 11.45 -5.62
C ILE A 232 9.98 12.72 -5.65
N GLU A 233 10.54 13.85 -6.07
CA GLU A 233 9.74 15.01 -6.47
C GLU A 233 9.19 14.75 -7.88
N THR A 234 7.87 14.75 -8.03
CA THR A 234 7.20 14.25 -9.25
C THR A 234 7.37 15.18 -10.44
N GLU A 235 7.52 16.47 -10.19
CA GLU A 235 7.63 17.54 -11.21
C GLU A 235 8.89 18.41 -10.99
N GLN A 236 10.04 17.77 -10.84
CA GLN A 236 11.30 18.49 -10.70
C GLN A 236 11.74 19.10 -12.04
N ASN A 237 11.95 20.42 -12.07
CA ASN A 237 12.54 21.08 -13.24
C ASN A 237 14.05 20.90 -13.28
N ILE A 238 14.52 20.11 -14.24
CA ILE A 238 15.95 19.86 -14.44
C ILE A 238 16.33 20.33 -15.85
N ASN A 239 17.09 21.42 -15.93
CA ASN A 239 17.54 22.02 -17.19
C ASN A 239 16.39 22.33 -18.17
N GLY A 240 15.28 22.84 -17.65
CA GLY A 240 14.09 23.20 -18.46
C GLY A 240 13.16 22.02 -18.81
N GLN A 241 13.45 20.82 -18.30
CA GLN A 241 12.56 19.67 -18.44
C GLN A 241 11.94 19.31 -17.10
N VAL A 242 10.61 19.28 -17.03
CA VAL A 242 9.87 18.79 -15.86
C VAL A 242 9.84 17.27 -15.92
N ARG A 243 10.33 16.63 -14.85
CA ARG A 243 10.37 15.17 -14.76
C ARG A 243 10.50 14.68 -13.32
N PRO A 244 10.08 13.45 -13.01
CA PRO A 244 10.29 12.88 -11.69
C PRO A 244 11.78 12.69 -11.39
N TRP A 245 12.19 13.08 -10.17
CA TRP A 245 13.59 13.01 -9.75
C TRP A 245 13.73 12.65 -8.27
N GLU A 246 14.66 11.75 -7.95
CA GLU A 246 15.02 11.46 -6.55
C GLU A 246 15.80 12.64 -5.98
N ILE A 247 15.14 13.41 -5.12
CA ILE A 247 15.75 14.59 -4.48
C ILE A 247 16.43 14.24 -3.17
N LYS A 248 16.05 13.12 -2.56
CA LYS A 248 16.58 12.67 -1.29
C LYS A 248 16.37 11.18 -1.08
N ARG A 249 17.27 10.57 -0.34
CA ARG A 249 17.13 9.24 0.22
C ARG A 249 17.23 9.37 1.73
N LEU A 250 16.20 8.94 2.45
CA LEU A 250 16.07 9.07 3.89
C LEU A 250 16.37 7.72 4.55
N PRO A 251 17.41 7.59 5.34
CA PRO A 251 17.58 6.40 6.16
C PRO A 251 16.45 6.31 7.18
N VAL A 252 15.90 5.11 7.32
CA VAL A 252 14.87 4.74 8.30
C VAL A 252 15.30 3.48 9.04
N GLY A 253 14.37 2.73 9.62
CA GLY A 253 14.71 1.45 10.24
C GLY A 253 15.06 0.36 9.22
N VAL A 254 15.37 -0.83 9.70
CA VAL A 254 15.77 -1.96 8.86
C VAL A 254 14.54 -2.61 8.24
N TRP A 255 14.58 -2.87 6.93
CA TRP A 255 13.47 -3.41 6.15
C TRP A 255 12.25 -2.46 6.13
N ALA A 256 12.43 -1.30 5.53
CA ALA A 256 11.33 -0.38 5.26
C ALA A 256 10.23 -1.08 4.43
N GLY A 257 9.00 -1.02 4.93
CA GLY A 257 7.81 -1.67 4.35
C GLY A 257 6.68 -0.67 4.10
N GLY A 258 5.53 -0.85 4.74
CA GLY A 258 4.36 0.00 4.57
C GLY A 258 4.64 1.49 4.79
N ILE A 259 4.07 2.33 3.95
CA ILE A 259 4.14 3.80 4.07
C ILE A 259 2.73 4.37 3.99
N VAL A 260 2.45 5.37 4.83
CA VAL A 260 1.22 6.15 4.75
C VAL A 260 1.51 7.62 5.07
N PHE A 261 0.76 8.53 4.44
CA PHE A 261 0.76 9.95 4.81
C PHE A 261 -0.38 10.25 5.79
N ASN A 262 -0.20 11.30 6.60
CA ASN A 262 -1.35 11.94 7.22
C ASN A 262 -2.16 12.70 6.14
N GLU A 263 -3.41 13.06 6.48
CA GLU A 263 -4.33 13.72 5.55
C GLU A 263 -3.78 15.03 4.96
N ALA A 264 -3.03 15.79 5.76
CA ALA A 264 -2.41 17.04 5.34
C ALA A 264 -1.15 16.86 4.47
N GLY A 265 -0.59 15.64 4.38
CA GLY A 265 0.67 15.37 3.69
C GLY A 265 1.90 16.00 4.35
N THR A 266 1.79 16.43 5.61
CA THR A 266 2.88 17.05 6.38
C THR A 266 3.78 16.05 7.06
N TYR A 267 3.27 14.84 7.32
CA TYR A 267 4.00 13.70 7.84
C TYR A 267 3.77 12.45 7.00
N ALA A 268 4.82 11.64 6.87
CA ALA A 268 4.75 10.28 6.39
C ALA A 268 5.23 9.32 7.49
N TYR A 269 4.64 8.14 7.53
CA TYR A 269 4.93 7.10 8.51
C TYR A 269 5.38 5.84 7.78
N VAL A 270 6.47 5.25 8.23
CA VAL A 270 7.10 4.10 7.58
C VAL A 270 7.26 2.96 8.58
N ALA A 271 6.65 1.83 8.31
CA ALA A 271 6.83 0.62 9.09
C ALA A 271 8.21 0.00 8.79
N ASN A 272 9.00 -0.22 9.83
CA ASN A 272 10.34 -0.80 9.73
C ASN A 272 10.31 -2.23 10.29
N ASN A 273 10.25 -3.18 9.40
CA ASN A 273 9.95 -4.58 9.74
C ASN A 273 10.95 -5.19 10.74
N LYS A 274 12.26 -5.00 10.56
CA LYS A 274 13.27 -5.66 11.37
C LYS A 274 13.74 -4.87 12.61
N THR A 275 13.34 -3.61 12.72
CA THR A 275 13.59 -2.81 13.92
C THR A 275 12.36 -2.66 14.81
N ASN A 276 11.20 -3.21 14.40
CA ASN A 276 9.94 -3.22 15.16
C ASN A 276 9.46 -1.82 15.57
N ASP A 277 9.60 -0.88 14.67
CA ASP A 277 9.25 0.53 14.88
C ASP A 277 8.57 1.15 13.65
N VAL A 278 8.03 2.35 13.84
CA VAL A 278 7.51 3.21 12.79
C VAL A 278 8.29 4.51 12.80
N SER A 279 8.93 4.85 11.66
CA SER A 279 9.59 6.14 11.46
C SER A 279 8.57 7.23 11.16
N LEU A 280 8.68 8.38 11.84
CA LEU A 280 7.94 9.62 11.56
C LEU A 280 8.81 10.54 10.71
N ILE A 281 8.40 10.80 9.49
CA ILE A 281 9.11 11.67 8.53
C ILE A 281 8.34 12.99 8.40
N ASN A 282 9.00 14.09 8.74
CA ASN A 282 8.47 15.42 8.48
C ASN A 282 8.71 15.80 7.01
N MET A 283 7.65 15.99 6.26
CA MET A 283 7.71 16.26 4.82
C MET A 283 8.13 17.68 4.46
N ASN A 284 8.05 18.63 5.40
CA ASN A 284 8.55 20.00 5.17
C ASN A 284 10.07 20.08 5.26
N THR A 285 10.67 19.25 6.12
CA THR A 285 12.13 19.23 6.35
C THR A 285 12.81 18.06 5.64
N LEU A 286 12.03 17.07 5.19
CA LEU A 286 12.47 15.79 4.66
C LEU A 286 13.48 15.12 5.62
N LYS A 287 13.07 14.95 6.88
CA LYS A 287 13.87 14.30 7.92
C LYS A 287 13.01 13.35 8.74
N GLU A 288 13.61 12.24 9.15
CA GLU A 288 13.07 11.43 10.24
C GLU A 288 13.20 12.24 11.55
N GLU A 289 12.10 12.41 12.26
CA GLU A 289 12.08 13.15 13.54
C GLU A 289 12.06 12.23 14.75
N GLN A 290 11.41 11.06 14.59
CA GLN A 290 11.20 10.13 15.69
C GLN A 290 10.90 8.73 15.16
N ARG A 291 11.07 7.73 16.04
CA ARG A 291 10.53 6.38 15.87
C ARG A 291 9.61 6.04 17.01
N ILE A 292 8.59 5.22 16.72
CA ILE A 292 7.64 4.70 17.69
C ILE A 292 7.76 3.18 17.67
N ASP A 293 8.09 2.58 18.81
CA ASP A 293 8.13 1.13 18.97
C ASP A 293 6.72 0.54 18.82
N VAL A 294 6.60 -0.57 18.08
CA VAL A 294 5.36 -1.32 17.86
C VAL A 294 5.62 -2.82 18.07
N GLY A 295 4.74 -3.68 17.58
CA GLY A 295 4.93 -5.13 17.70
C GLY A 295 5.95 -5.69 16.69
N ILE A 296 6.05 -7.03 16.64
CA ILE A 296 7.11 -7.73 15.90
C ILE A 296 6.84 -7.73 14.41
N HIS A 297 7.84 -7.29 13.64
CA HIS A 297 7.85 -7.25 12.19
C HIS A 297 6.66 -6.46 11.59
N PRO A 298 6.52 -5.15 11.90
CA PRO A 298 5.48 -4.31 11.32
C PRO A 298 5.62 -4.24 9.79
N ASP A 299 4.48 -4.25 9.07
CA ASP A 299 4.45 -4.18 7.61
C ASP A 299 3.32 -3.26 7.14
N GLY A 300 2.10 -3.75 6.94
CA GLY A 300 0.98 -2.90 6.55
C GLY A 300 0.69 -1.82 7.59
N ILE A 301 0.40 -0.61 7.11
CA ILE A 301 0.13 0.56 7.96
C ILE A 301 -0.97 1.40 7.35
N ALA A 302 -1.88 1.89 8.18
CA ALA A 302 -2.93 2.83 7.77
C ALA A 302 -3.00 4.02 8.73
N TYR A 303 -3.37 5.18 8.18
CA TYR A 303 -3.67 6.38 8.95
C TYR A 303 -5.18 6.45 9.21
N LEU A 304 -5.56 6.75 10.44
CA LEU A 304 -6.94 6.89 10.87
C LEU A 304 -7.12 8.22 11.62
N LYS A 305 -8.15 8.96 11.22
CA LYS A 305 -8.60 10.18 11.90
C LYS A 305 -10.01 9.97 12.43
N GLN A 306 -10.18 10.10 13.73
CA GLN A 306 -11.45 9.93 14.45
C GLN A 306 -11.91 11.22 15.14
#